data_3f70d46b1b04e5eb6436b7457629369e
#
_entry.id   3f70d46b1b04e5eb6436b7457629369e
#
_cell.length_a   1.000
_cell.length_b   1.000
_cell.length_c   1.000
_cell.angle_alpha   90.00
_cell.angle_beta   90.00
_cell.angle_gamma   90.00
#
_symmetry.space_group_name_H-M   'P 1'
#
loop_
_entity.id
_entity.type
_entity.pdbx_description
1 polymer ?
#
loop_
_entity_poly.entity_id
_entity_poly.type
_entity_poly.pdbx_seq_one_letter_code
_entity_poly.pdbx_strand_id
1 'polypeptide(L)'
;RHGLRMGTSEIYSAVEGIADVLDSMVVDLEYLGRDSYMPLFVVLRPGVELDEALKGRIAGAIRQSLSPRFVPDDIFQVAEIPRTLSGKKQELPIKKLLLGQPLEKVVNRDAMANPASLTWFAEFAAQRASASKSGAASA
;
A
#
# COMPACT_ATOMS: atom_id res chain seq x y z
N ARG A 1 -8.44 -7.77 11.40
CA ARG A 1 -8.08 -6.43 10.90
C ARG A 1 -8.95 -5.34 11.49
N HIS A 2 -10.22 -5.60 11.66
CA HIS A 2 -11.16 -4.60 12.17
C HIS A 2 -10.74 -4.11 13.55
N GLY A 3 -10.54 -2.79 13.63
CA GLY A 3 -10.20 -2.16 14.88
C GLY A 3 -8.82 -2.50 15.42
N LEU A 4 -8.10 -3.38 14.77
CA LEU A 4 -6.76 -3.73 15.18
C LEU A 4 -5.77 -2.75 14.58
N ARG A 5 -5.03 -2.09 15.44
CA ARG A 5 -3.86 -1.38 14.97
C ARG A 5 -2.81 -2.41 14.71
N MET A 6 -2.61 -2.70 13.45
CA MET A 6 -1.53 -3.58 13.09
C MET A 6 -0.21 -2.94 13.47
N GLY A 7 0.71 -3.78 13.90
CA GLY A 7 2.07 -3.34 13.97
C GLY A 7 2.61 -3.21 12.56
N THR A 8 2.35 -2.09 11.91
CA THR A 8 2.83 -1.88 10.54
C THR A 8 4.34 -1.98 10.47
N SER A 9 5.04 -1.57 11.53
CA SER A 9 6.49 -1.73 11.59
C SER A 9 6.90 -3.20 11.53
N GLU A 10 6.11 -4.11 12.09
CA GLU A 10 6.41 -5.53 12.03
C GLU A 10 6.20 -6.09 10.62
N ILE A 11 5.15 -5.62 9.91
CA ILE A 11 4.95 -5.97 8.51
C ILE A 11 6.12 -5.50 7.69
N TYR A 12 6.54 -4.25 7.89
CA TYR A 12 7.67 -3.69 7.16
C TYR A 12 8.96 -4.45 7.42
N SER A 13 9.20 -4.84 8.66
CA SER A 13 10.39 -5.64 8.99
C SER A 13 10.38 -6.97 8.25
N ALA A 14 9.24 -7.64 8.19
CA ALA A 14 9.13 -8.91 7.48
C ALA A 14 9.36 -8.73 5.98
N VAL A 15 8.72 -7.73 5.38
CA VAL A 15 8.78 -7.49 3.93
C VAL A 15 10.14 -6.96 3.51
N GLU A 16 10.65 -5.98 4.22
CA GLU A 16 11.92 -5.33 3.87
C GLU A 16 13.13 -6.17 4.27
N GLY A 17 12.90 -7.25 5.01
CA GLY A 17 13.92 -8.26 5.25
C GLY A 17 14.22 -9.11 4.02
N ILE A 18 13.36 -9.07 3.02
CA ILE A 18 13.60 -9.76 1.75
C ILE A 18 14.57 -8.92 0.93
N ALA A 19 15.66 -9.53 0.48
CA ALA A 19 16.74 -8.80 -0.19
C ALA A 19 16.28 -8.03 -1.44
N ASP A 20 15.26 -8.54 -2.14
CA ASP A 20 14.77 -7.92 -3.37
C ASP A 20 13.86 -6.71 -3.11
N VAL A 21 13.45 -6.47 -1.87
CA VAL A 21 12.55 -5.37 -1.52
C VAL A 21 13.35 -4.26 -0.85
N LEU A 22 13.30 -3.05 -1.44
CA LEU A 22 14.01 -1.89 -0.91
C LEU A 22 13.14 -1.07 0.04
N ASP A 23 11.84 -1.02 -0.22
CA ASP A 23 10.92 -0.21 0.58
C ASP A 23 9.52 -0.79 0.43
N SER A 24 8.61 -0.41 1.32
CA SER A 24 7.25 -0.92 1.28
C SER A 24 6.30 0.02 2.01
N MET A 25 5.01 -0.07 1.66
CA MET A 25 3.95 0.62 2.38
C MET A 25 2.69 -0.23 2.34
N VAL A 26 2.03 -0.38 3.48
CA VAL A 26 0.75 -1.07 3.59
C VAL A 26 -0.29 -0.10 4.12
N VAL A 27 -1.49 -0.16 3.58
CA VAL A 27 -2.62 0.60 4.11
C VAL A 27 -3.80 -0.34 4.25
N ASP A 28 -4.61 -0.14 5.28
CA ASP A 28 -5.81 -0.93 5.51
C ASP A 28 -7.02 -0.06 5.16
N LEU A 29 -7.68 -0.41 4.06
CA LEU A 29 -8.84 0.32 3.57
C LEU A 29 -10.10 -0.34 4.12
N GLU A 30 -10.53 0.14 5.27
CA GLU A 30 -11.77 -0.34 5.86
C GLU A 30 -12.95 0.36 5.20
N TYR A 31 -13.80 -0.45 4.56
CA TYR A 31 -15.01 0.07 3.94
C TYR A 31 -16.20 -0.18 4.87
N LEU A 32 -17.05 0.80 4.98
CA LEU A 32 -18.23 0.67 5.81
C LEU A 32 -19.11 -0.50 5.35
N GLY A 33 -19.34 -1.45 6.26
CA GLY A 33 -20.17 -2.61 5.97
C GLY A 33 -19.53 -3.66 5.08
N ARG A 34 -18.21 -3.58 4.86
CA ARG A 34 -17.48 -4.53 4.01
C ARG A 34 -16.22 -5.00 4.71
N ASP A 35 -15.69 -6.11 4.23
CA ASP A 35 -14.37 -6.55 4.67
C ASP A 35 -13.33 -5.53 4.25
N SER A 36 -12.34 -5.33 5.08
CA SER A 36 -11.26 -4.40 4.75
C SER A 36 -10.42 -4.94 3.59
N TYR A 37 -9.86 -4.04 2.82
CA TYR A 37 -8.94 -4.36 1.75
C TYR A 37 -7.58 -3.78 2.11
N MET A 38 -6.56 -4.61 2.11
CA MET A 38 -5.24 -4.19 2.57
C MET A 38 -4.21 -4.42 1.48
N PRO A 39 -3.95 -3.42 0.62
CA PRO A 39 -2.91 -3.52 -0.39
C PRO A 39 -1.53 -3.23 0.20
N LEU A 40 -0.52 -3.91 -0.32
CA LEU A 40 0.87 -3.67 0.00
C LEU A 40 1.57 -3.14 -1.25
N PHE A 41 2.29 -2.04 -1.11
CA PHE A 41 3.06 -1.44 -2.19
C PHE A 41 4.54 -1.67 -1.90
N VAL A 42 5.29 -2.17 -2.87
CA VAL A 42 6.71 -2.48 -2.69
C VAL A 42 7.57 -1.82 -3.75
N VAL A 43 8.75 -1.37 -3.33
CA VAL A 43 9.79 -0.88 -4.22
C VAL A 43 10.82 -1.99 -4.31
N LEU A 44 11.10 -2.45 -5.51
CA LEU A 44 12.03 -3.57 -5.72
C LEU A 44 13.39 -3.08 -6.20
N ARG A 45 14.39 -3.92 -6.00
CA ARG A 45 15.74 -3.63 -6.51
C ARG A 45 15.70 -3.53 -8.04
N PRO A 46 16.59 -2.70 -8.63
CA PRO A 46 16.66 -2.61 -10.09
C PRO A 46 16.82 -3.98 -10.73
N GLY A 47 16.04 -4.23 -11.76
CA GLY A 47 16.08 -5.49 -12.49
C GLY A 47 15.23 -6.60 -11.90
N VAL A 48 14.61 -6.36 -10.75
CA VAL A 48 13.71 -7.35 -10.12
C VAL A 48 12.27 -7.04 -10.49
N GLU A 49 11.52 -8.05 -10.87
CA GLU A 49 10.10 -7.91 -11.19
C GLU A 49 9.25 -8.58 -10.12
N LEU A 50 8.08 -8.01 -9.89
CA LEU A 50 7.12 -8.58 -8.94
C LEU A 50 6.36 -9.71 -9.64
N ASP A 51 6.88 -10.92 -9.53
CA ASP A 51 6.24 -12.11 -10.07
C ASP A 51 5.54 -12.92 -8.97
N GLU A 52 4.89 -13.99 -9.33
CA GLU A 52 4.15 -14.80 -8.37
C GLU A 52 5.06 -15.44 -7.32
N ALA A 53 6.28 -15.78 -7.69
CA ALA A 53 7.24 -16.35 -6.74
C ALA A 53 7.62 -15.32 -5.66
N LEU A 54 7.88 -14.07 -6.06
CA LEU A 54 8.23 -13.02 -5.11
C LEU A 54 7.02 -12.66 -4.24
N LYS A 55 5.83 -12.57 -4.82
CA LYS A 55 4.61 -12.34 -4.02
C LYS A 55 4.42 -13.43 -2.97
N GLY A 56 4.67 -14.67 -3.33
CA GLY A 56 4.59 -15.79 -2.41
C GLY A 56 5.60 -15.69 -1.27
N ARG A 57 6.81 -15.24 -1.58
CA ARG A 57 7.85 -15.05 -0.57
C ARG A 57 7.46 -13.93 0.40
N ILE A 58 6.93 -12.84 -0.11
CA ILE A 58 6.47 -11.72 0.71
C ILE A 58 5.32 -12.15 1.63
N ALA A 59 4.32 -12.80 1.06
CA ALA A 59 3.18 -13.29 1.84
C ALA A 59 3.62 -14.30 2.89
N GLY A 60 4.53 -15.20 2.53
CA GLY A 60 5.06 -16.20 3.45
C GLY A 60 5.84 -15.57 4.62
N ALA A 61 6.63 -14.54 4.33
CA ALA A 61 7.39 -13.85 5.36
C ALA A 61 6.44 -13.21 6.38
N ILE A 62 5.37 -12.59 5.92
CA ILE A 62 4.39 -11.97 6.81
C ILE A 62 3.66 -13.04 7.64
N ARG A 63 3.26 -14.12 6.97
CA ARG A 63 2.55 -15.21 7.65
C ARG A 63 3.38 -15.83 8.77
N GLN A 64 4.67 -16.04 8.52
CA GLN A 64 5.57 -16.63 9.50
C GLN A 64 5.91 -15.67 10.64
N SER A 65 6.11 -14.39 10.32
CA SER A 65 6.52 -13.40 11.32
C SER A 65 5.35 -12.91 12.18
N LEU A 66 4.17 -12.83 11.61
CA LEU A 66 3.00 -12.32 12.31
C LEU A 66 1.89 -13.39 12.36
N SER A 67 1.02 -13.34 11.35
CA SER A 67 -0.05 -14.34 11.23
C SER A 67 -0.68 -14.21 9.83
N PRO A 68 -1.48 -15.23 9.41
CA PRO A 68 -2.16 -15.14 8.13
C PRO A 68 -3.09 -13.95 7.98
N ARG A 69 -3.62 -13.40 9.10
CA ARG A 69 -4.54 -12.26 9.01
C ARG A 69 -3.86 -10.97 8.57
N PHE A 70 -2.54 -10.91 8.62
CA PHE A 70 -1.79 -9.72 8.20
C PHE A 70 -1.23 -9.83 6.79
N VAL A 71 -1.47 -10.95 6.10
CA VAL A 71 -1.09 -11.08 4.70
C VAL A 71 -1.95 -10.12 3.88
N PRO A 72 -1.31 -9.26 3.05
CA PRO A 72 -2.08 -8.30 2.26
C PRO A 72 -2.94 -8.99 1.20
N ASP A 73 -4.03 -8.31 0.83
CA ASP A 73 -4.93 -8.84 -0.19
C ASP A 73 -4.31 -8.77 -1.57
N ASP A 74 -3.54 -7.74 -1.84
CA ASP A 74 -2.82 -7.57 -3.10
C ASP A 74 -1.46 -6.95 -2.83
N ILE A 75 -0.52 -7.19 -3.75
CA ILE A 75 0.82 -6.63 -3.69
C ILE A 75 1.09 -5.94 -5.02
N PHE A 76 1.54 -4.69 -4.95
CA PHE A 76 1.81 -3.88 -6.14
C PHE A 76 3.24 -3.38 -6.11
N GLN A 77 3.87 -3.33 -7.29
CA GLN A 77 5.20 -2.75 -7.44
C GLN A 77 5.07 -1.28 -7.79
N VAL A 78 5.79 -0.43 -7.07
CA VAL A 78 5.81 1.02 -7.31
C VAL A 78 7.27 1.49 -7.39
N ALA A 79 7.47 2.67 -7.99
CA ALA A 79 8.82 3.22 -8.13
C ALA A 79 9.34 3.80 -6.82
N GLU A 80 8.47 4.42 -6.03
CA GLU A 80 8.85 5.03 -4.76
C GLU A 80 7.67 5.02 -3.81
N ILE A 81 7.99 4.99 -2.52
CA ILE A 81 6.98 5.14 -1.46
C ILE A 81 6.93 6.61 -1.06
N PRO A 82 5.74 7.25 -1.04
CA PRO A 82 5.63 8.65 -0.63
C PRO A 82 6.10 8.85 0.80
N ARG A 83 6.98 9.84 1.00
CA ARG A 83 7.56 10.12 2.32
C ARG A 83 7.55 11.62 2.60
N THR A 84 7.47 11.96 3.90
CA THR A 84 7.64 13.34 4.34
C THR A 84 9.10 13.74 4.20
N LEU A 85 9.39 15.04 4.37
CA LEU A 85 10.76 15.54 4.37
C LEU A 85 11.60 14.90 5.46
N SER A 86 10.99 14.48 6.56
CA SER A 86 11.68 13.78 7.64
C SER A 86 11.80 12.28 7.39
N GLY A 87 11.31 11.78 6.26
CA GLY A 87 11.46 10.38 5.88
C GLY A 87 10.35 9.44 6.34
N LYS A 88 9.27 9.96 6.86
CA LYS A 88 8.15 9.14 7.32
C LYS A 88 7.27 8.72 6.16
N LYS A 89 6.82 7.47 6.16
CA LYS A 89 5.90 6.96 5.16
C LYS A 89 4.55 7.66 5.29
N GLN A 90 3.98 8.05 4.15
CA GLN A 90 2.70 8.79 4.10
C GLN A 90 1.51 7.83 4.05
N GLU A 91 1.42 6.93 5.02
CA GLU A 91 0.36 5.91 5.05
C GLU A 91 -1.04 6.51 5.13
N LEU A 92 -1.25 7.42 6.07
CA LEU A 92 -2.57 8.00 6.29
C LEU A 92 -3.06 8.83 5.10
N PRO A 93 -2.23 9.72 4.52
CA PRO A 93 -2.65 10.45 3.32
C PRO A 93 -3.00 9.52 2.17
N ILE A 94 -2.20 8.48 1.93
CA ILE A 94 -2.48 7.55 0.85
C ILE A 94 -3.76 6.75 1.13
N LYS A 95 -3.98 6.34 2.37
CA LYS A 95 -5.22 5.69 2.76
C LYS A 95 -6.43 6.56 2.41
N LYS A 96 -6.39 7.84 2.78
CA LYS A 96 -7.48 8.76 2.49
C LYS A 96 -7.67 8.95 1.00
N LEU A 97 -6.59 9.06 0.24
CA LEU A 97 -6.65 9.18 -1.21
C LEU A 97 -7.33 7.97 -1.83
N LEU A 98 -6.97 6.77 -1.40
CA LEU A 98 -7.55 5.53 -1.92
C LEU A 98 -9.00 5.35 -1.49
N LEU A 99 -9.42 6.01 -0.42
CA LEU A 99 -10.82 6.01 0.01
C LEU A 99 -11.65 7.06 -0.71
N GLY A 100 -11.05 7.83 -1.61
CA GLY A 100 -11.77 8.75 -2.48
C GLY A 100 -11.61 10.23 -2.19
N GLN A 101 -10.77 10.60 -1.23
CA GLN A 101 -10.55 12.02 -0.93
C GLN A 101 -9.63 12.65 -1.96
N PRO A 102 -9.84 13.95 -2.29
CA PRO A 102 -8.98 14.63 -3.26
C PRO A 102 -7.54 14.73 -2.78
N LEU A 103 -6.62 14.57 -3.73
CA LEU A 103 -5.18 14.59 -3.42
C LEU A 103 -4.77 15.88 -2.71
N GLU A 104 -5.29 17.02 -3.15
CA GLU A 104 -4.93 18.33 -2.61
C GLU A 104 -5.31 18.47 -1.12
N LYS A 105 -6.33 17.73 -0.69
CA LYS A 105 -6.78 17.80 0.70
C LYS A 105 -6.02 16.87 1.64
N VAL A 106 -5.43 15.81 1.10
CA VAL A 106 -4.79 14.80 1.95
C VAL A 106 -3.28 14.94 2.03
N VAL A 107 -2.66 15.61 1.05
CA VAL A 107 -1.21 15.71 0.96
C VAL A 107 -0.77 17.16 0.78
N ASN A 108 0.28 17.54 1.51
CA ASN A 108 0.99 18.79 1.28
C ASN A 108 2.29 18.44 0.56
N ARG A 109 2.34 18.74 -0.75
CA ARG A 109 3.50 18.40 -1.57
C ARG A 109 4.78 19.08 -1.10
N ASP A 110 4.66 20.27 -0.54
CA ASP A 110 5.82 21.02 -0.03
C ASP A 110 6.46 20.34 1.18
N ALA A 111 5.70 19.50 1.87
CA ALA A 111 6.20 18.76 3.03
C ALA A 111 6.73 17.37 2.66
N MET A 112 6.81 17.06 1.37
CA MET A 112 7.24 15.73 0.90
C MET A 112 8.64 15.75 0.31
N ALA A 113 9.38 14.68 0.59
CA ALA A 113 10.70 14.47 0.00
C ALA A 113 10.60 14.09 -1.48
N ASN A 114 9.53 13.39 -1.87
CA ASN A 114 9.37 12.83 -3.21
C ASN A 114 7.95 13.00 -3.73
N PRO A 115 7.50 14.25 -3.96
CA PRO A 115 6.09 14.47 -4.35
C PRO A 115 5.72 13.80 -5.69
N ALA A 116 6.68 13.55 -6.57
CA ALA A 116 6.39 12.86 -7.82
C ALA A 116 5.88 11.43 -7.61
N SER A 117 6.17 10.82 -6.47
CA SER A 117 5.67 9.48 -6.15
C SER A 117 4.15 9.42 -6.04
N LEU A 118 3.50 10.56 -5.82
CA LEU A 118 2.04 10.61 -5.70
C LEU A 118 1.31 10.31 -7.00
N THR A 119 1.96 10.50 -8.15
CA THR A 119 1.33 10.28 -9.44
C THR A 119 0.81 8.85 -9.58
N TRP A 120 1.62 7.87 -9.21
CA TRP A 120 1.22 6.47 -9.28
C TRP A 120 -0.03 6.20 -8.42
N PHE A 121 -0.02 6.73 -7.20
CA PHE A 121 -1.12 6.49 -6.26
C PHE A 121 -2.39 7.22 -6.66
N ALA A 122 -2.27 8.40 -7.25
CA ALA A 122 -3.43 9.12 -7.77
C ALA A 122 -4.08 8.36 -8.92
N GLU A 123 -3.28 7.81 -9.82
CA GLU A 123 -3.77 6.99 -10.92
C GLU A 123 -4.41 5.70 -10.40
N PHE A 124 -3.78 5.06 -9.42
CA PHE A 124 -4.32 3.85 -8.81
C PHE A 124 -5.68 4.13 -8.15
N ALA A 125 -5.79 5.25 -7.43
CA ALA A 125 -7.04 5.66 -6.80
C ALA A 125 -8.13 5.89 -7.84
N ALA A 126 -7.78 6.54 -8.95
CA ALA A 126 -8.74 6.80 -10.04
C ALA A 126 -9.22 5.49 -10.67
N GLN A 127 -8.31 4.55 -10.89
CA GLN A 127 -8.66 3.24 -11.43
C GLN A 127 -9.58 2.47 -10.50
N ARG A 128 -9.33 2.51 -9.19
CA ARG A 128 -10.17 1.85 -8.22
C ARG A 128 -11.57 2.45 -8.17
N ALA A 129 -11.67 3.78 -8.23
CA ALA A 129 -12.96 4.46 -8.24
C ALA A 129 -13.76 4.07 -9.47
N SER A 130 -13.12 4.00 -10.62
CA SER A 130 -13.75 3.59 -11.87
C SER A 130 -14.20 2.12 -11.81
N ALA A 131 -13.33 1.24 -11.31
CA ALA A 131 -13.66 -0.18 -11.18
C ALA A 131 -14.80 -0.39 -10.19
N SER A 132 -14.81 0.37 -9.09
CA SER A 132 -15.87 0.29 -8.09
C SER A 132 -17.22 0.69 -8.69
N LYS A 133 -17.24 1.75 -9.50
CA LYS A 133 -18.45 2.19 -10.18
C LYS A 133 -18.94 1.13 -11.16
N SER A 134 -18.03 0.56 -11.93
CA SER A 134 -18.38 -0.51 -12.88
C SER A 134 -18.94 -1.71 -12.14
N GLY A 135 -18.30 -2.10 -11.03
CA GLY A 135 -18.76 -3.20 -10.21
C GLY A 135 -20.14 -2.95 -9.62
N ALA A 136 -20.38 -1.72 -9.15
CA ALA A 136 -21.67 -1.34 -8.61
C ALA A 136 -22.76 -1.38 -9.70
N ALA A 137 -22.41 -0.94 -10.91
CA ALA A 137 -23.35 -0.93 -12.02
C ALA A 137 -23.71 -2.34 -12.47
N SER A 138 -22.77 -3.27 -12.37
CA SER A 138 -23.00 -4.65 -12.81
C SER A 138 -23.63 -5.51 -11.72
N ALA A 139 -23.62 -5.02 -10.52
CA ALA A 139 -24.24 -5.74 -9.41
C ALA A 139 -25.75 -5.51 -9.38
#